data_7d9b6f9d2c593dfa3c78615770a0a48b
#
_entry.id   7d9b6f9d2c593dfa3c78615770a0a48b
#
_cell.length_a   1.000
_cell.length_b   1.000
_cell.length_c   1.000
_cell.angle_alpha   90.00
_cell.angle_beta   90.00
_cell.angle_gamma   90.00
#
_symmetry.space_group_name_H-M   'P 1'
#
loop_
_entity.id
_entity.type
_entity.pdbx_description
1 polymer ?
#
loop_
_entity_poly.entity_id
_entity_poly.type
_entity_poly.pdbx_seq_one_letter_code
_entity_poly.pdbx_strand_id
1 'polypeptide(L)'
;MMKKRKLGIIGGSGLYKMEGFEKTKWKKVKTSWGSPSDEILIAQLGKEEICFIPRHARGHKINPSNINFRANIDALKQLGVTDIISVSAVGSLKENLEPGKFVIIDQFIDRTFARSKTFFDEEIVAHVSMAKPTSPGLAGCCESALKKLNIKYQQGGTYVVMEGPQFSTLAESNLYRSWNADVIGMTNMPEAKLAREAEIRSEERRVGKECRSRWSPYH
;
A
#
# COMPACT_ATOMS: atom_id res chain seq x y z
N MET A 1 -24.07 -17.44 -2.90
CA MET A 1 -23.25 -17.06 -4.08
C MET A 1 -21.94 -16.46 -3.60
N MET A 2 -20.77 -17.01 -3.97
CA MET A 2 -19.48 -16.36 -3.69
C MET A 2 -19.41 -15.05 -4.48
N LYS A 3 -19.20 -13.91 -3.80
CA LYS A 3 -18.98 -12.63 -4.47
C LYS A 3 -17.81 -12.76 -5.44
N LYS A 4 -17.96 -12.37 -6.70
CA LYS A 4 -16.88 -12.32 -7.67
C LYS A 4 -15.77 -11.44 -7.11
N ARG A 5 -14.52 -11.96 -7.07
CA ARG A 5 -13.36 -11.19 -6.59
C ARG A 5 -13.01 -10.10 -7.60
N LYS A 6 -12.68 -8.92 -7.11
CA LYS A 6 -12.21 -7.81 -7.92
C LYS A 6 -10.99 -7.19 -7.26
N LEU A 7 -9.91 -7.08 -8.02
CA LEU A 7 -8.63 -6.58 -7.54
C LEU A 7 -8.54 -5.07 -7.70
N GLY A 8 -8.18 -4.40 -6.62
CA GLY A 8 -7.69 -3.01 -6.60
C GLY A 8 -6.19 -2.97 -6.42
N ILE A 9 -5.52 -2.04 -7.08
CA ILE A 9 -4.10 -1.77 -6.92
C ILE A 9 -3.95 -0.32 -6.48
N ILE A 10 -3.24 -0.10 -5.37
CA ILE A 10 -2.82 1.23 -4.93
C ILE A 10 -1.32 1.32 -5.15
N GLY A 11 -0.86 2.27 -5.97
CA GLY A 11 0.55 2.33 -6.30
C GLY A 11 1.07 3.73 -6.57
N GLY A 12 2.40 3.85 -6.62
CA GLY A 12 3.09 5.07 -6.99
C GLY A 12 3.07 5.37 -8.50
N SER A 13 3.70 6.47 -8.87
CA SER A 13 3.88 6.88 -10.27
C SER A 13 4.68 5.82 -11.04
N GLY A 14 4.20 5.46 -12.22
CA GLY A 14 4.85 4.47 -13.10
C GLY A 14 4.09 3.15 -13.23
N LEU A 15 3.27 2.77 -12.25
CA LEU A 15 2.52 1.51 -12.32
C LEU A 15 1.24 1.59 -13.18
N TYR A 16 0.75 2.77 -13.50
CA TYR A 16 -0.44 2.93 -14.35
C TYR A 16 -0.17 2.74 -15.87
N LYS A 17 1.08 2.50 -16.24
CA LYS A 17 1.51 2.15 -17.60
C LYS A 17 2.08 0.73 -17.67
N MET A 18 1.56 -0.18 -16.83
CA MET A 18 2.05 -1.56 -16.85
C MET A 18 1.70 -2.24 -18.18
N GLU A 19 2.64 -3.03 -18.68
CA GLU A 19 2.41 -3.90 -19.81
C GLU A 19 1.27 -4.89 -19.51
N GLY A 20 0.47 -5.21 -20.53
CA GLY A 20 -0.66 -6.12 -20.39
C GLY A 20 -1.98 -5.49 -19.94
N PHE A 21 -2.01 -4.17 -19.67
CA PHE A 21 -3.28 -3.47 -19.45
C PHE A 21 -3.96 -3.19 -20.79
N GLU A 22 -5.15 -3.75 -20.96
CA GLU A 22 -6.00 -3.54 -22.12
C GLU A 22 -7.26 -2.76 -21.73
N LYS A 23 -7.95 -2.18 -22.72
CA LYS A 23 -9.23 -1.49 -22.56
C LYS A 23 -9.25 -0.49 -21.39
N THR A 24 -8.19 0.28 -21.27
CA THR A 24 -8.01 1.21 -20.15
C THR A 24 -8.98 2.38 -20.22
N LYS A 25 -9.58 2.72 -19.08
CA LYS A 25 -10.48 3.87 -18.92
C LYS A 25 -10.27 4.53 -17.57
N TRP A 26 -10.05 5.83 -17.56
CA TRP A 26 -10.06 6.63 -16.34
C TRP A 26 -11.51 6.95 -15.94
N LYS A 27 -11.83 6.71 -14.67
CA LYS A 27 -13.16 6.96 -14.09
C LYS A 27 -13.05 7.87 -12.88
N LYS A 28 -13.74 8.99 -12.95
CA LYS A 28 -13.94 9.87 -11.80
C LYS A 28 -14.96 9.24 -10.84
N VAL A 29 -14.60 9.14 -9.57
CA VAL A 29 -15.46 8.62 -8.51
C VAL A 29 -15.64 9.73 -7.47
N LYS A 30 -16.88 10.02 -7.12
CA LYS A 30 -17.22 10.93 -6.01
C LYS A 30 -17.39 10.11 -4.74
N THR A 31 -16.84 10.57 -3.64
CA THR A 31 -16.99 9.91 -2.33
C THR A 31 -17.54 10.89 -1.29
N SER A 32 -18.13 10.35 -0.23
CA SER A 32 -18.57 11.16 0.92
C SER A 32 -17.40 11.80 1.68
N TRP A 33 -16.18 11.32 1.44
CA TRP A 33 -14.94 11.78 2.07
C TRP A 33 -14.17 12.81 1.22
N GLY A 34 -14.77 13.31 0.15
CA GLY A 34 -14.14 14.20 -0.81
C GLY A 34 -13.58 13.47 -2.03
N SER A 35 -12.60 14.07 -2.68
CA SER A 35 -12.00 13.51 -3.88
C SER A 35 -10.87 12.50 -3.55
N PRO A 36 -10.82 11.36 -4.24
CA PRO A 36 -9.64 10.50 -4.25
C PRO A 36 -8.40 11.24 -4.77
N SER A 37 -7.23 10.64 -4.59
CA SER A 37 -5.96 11.19 -5.07
C SER A 37 -5.94 11.47 -6.56
N ASP A 38 -6.65 10.65 -7.34
CA ASP A 38 -6.82 10.81 -8.79
C ASP A 38 -8.09 10.06 -9.26
N GLU A 39 -8.39 10.13 -10.54
CA GLU A 39 -9.33 9.21 -11.17
C GLU A 39 -8.85 7.77 -11.04
N ILE A 40 -9.76 6.83 -11.02
CA ILE A 40 -9.45 5.40 -10.95
C ILE A 40 -9.26 4.87 -12.38
N LEU A 41 -8.10 4.28 -12.66
CA LEU A 41 -7.88 3.55 -13.89
C LEU A 41 -8.57 2.19 -13.81
N ILE A 42 -9.54 1.94 -14.66
CA ILE A 42 -10.12 0.64 -14.87
C ILE A 42 -9.42 0.03 -16.08
N ALA A 43 -8.88 -1.17 -15.93
CA ALA A 43 -8.15 -1.86 -16.97
C ALA A 43 -8.52 -3.34 -17.00
N GLN A 44 -8.45 -3.94 -18.17
CA GLN A 44 -8.53 -5.39 -18.34
C GLN A 44 -7.13 -5.98 -18.27
N LEU A 45 -6.95 -6.98 -17.41
CA LEU A 45 -5.73 -7.78 -17.32
C LEU A 45 -6.09 -9.27 -17.54
N GLY A 46 -5.85 -9.76 -18.74
CA GLY A 46 -6.37 -11.05 -19.16
C GLY A 46 -7.90 -11.09 -19.12
N LYS A 47 -8.49 -11.98 -18.32
CA LYS A 47 -9.94 -12.12 -18.17
C LYS A 47 -10.53 -11.26 -17.03
N GLU A 48 -9.69 -10.61 -16.23
CA GLU A 48 -10.11 -9.91 -15.02
C GLU A 48 -10.06 -8.39 -15.20
N GLU A 49 -11.11 -7.71 -14.74
CA GLU A 49 -11.12 -6.26 -14.61
C GLU A 49 -10.48 -5.85 -13.30
N ILE A 50 -9.52 -4.95 -13.35
CA ILE A 50 -8.83 -4.40 -12.19
C ILE A 50 -9.07 -2.90 -12.08
N CYS A 51 -8.95 -2.38 -10.85
CA CYS A 51 -8.98 -0.96 -10.54
C CYS A 51 -7.61 -0.52 -10.04
N PHE A 52 -7.04 0.54 -10.58
CA PHE A 52 -5.77 1.10 -10.14
C PHE A 52 -5.96 2.55 -9.71
N ILE A 53 -5.38 2.94 -8.57
CA ILE A 53 -5.32 4.32 -8.11
C ILE A 53 -3.88 4.79 -7.91
N PRO A 54 -3.48 5.91 -8.56
CA PRO A 54 -2.20 6.57 -8.27
C PRO A 54 -2.25 7.23 -6.88
N ARG A 55 -1.59 6.65 -5.88
CA ARG A 55 -1.63 7.11 -4.48
C ARG A 55 -1.32 8.61 -4.33
N HIS A 56 -0.33 9.09 -5.04
CA HIS A 56 0.16 10.47 -5.00
C HIS A 56 -0.35 11.32 -6.17
N ALA A 57 -1.43 10.92 -6.84
CA ALA A 57 -1.90 11.41 -8.12
C ALA A 57 -0.87 11.21 -9.27
N ARG A 58 -1.33 11.36 -10.50
CA ARG A 58 -0.44 11.36 -11.68
C ARG A 58 0.53 12.53 -11.60
N GLY A 59 1.82 12.23 -11.77
CA GLY A 59 2.89 13.23 -11.64
C GLY A 59 3.36 13.48 -10.21
N HIS A 60 2.98 12.63 -9.23
CA HIS A 60 3.45 12.67 -7.84
C HIS A 60 3.23 14.04 -7.17
N LYS A 61 2.00 14.56 -7.21
CA LYS A 61 1.65 15.92 -6.79
C LYS A 61 1.18 16.03 -5.33
N ILE A 62 0.82 14.92 -4.70
CA ILE A 62 0.28 14.89 -3.34
C ILE A 62 1.33 14.28 -2.41
N ASN A 63 1.70 15.02 -1.37
CA ASN A 63 2.61 14.48 -0.35
C ASN A 63 1.89 13.42 0.53
N PRO A 64 2.63 12.55 1.24
CA PRO A 64 2.04 11.44 1.99
C PRO A 64 0.98 11.85 3.01
N SER A 65 1.16 12.98 3.70
CA SER A 65 0.21 13.44 4.74
C SER A 65 -1.07 14.04 4.16
N ASN A 66 -1.03 14.54 2.92
CA ASN A 66 -2.17 15.19 2.26
C ASN A 66 -3.00 14.22 1.40
N ILE A 67 -2.64 12.94 1.36
CA ILE A 67 -3.43 11.93 0.65
C ILE A 67 -4.78 11.76 1.36
N ASN A 68 -5.87 11.83 0.60
CA ASN A 68 -7.19 11.49 1.09
C ASN A 68 -7.39 9.97 1.07
N PHE A 69 -6.84 9.30 2.09
CA PHE A 69 -6.89 7.84 2.20
C PHE A 69 -8.32 7.31 2.29
N ARG A 70 -9.23 8.01 3.02
CA ARG A 70 -10.64 7.62 3.12
C ARG A 70 -11.31 7.62 1.73
N ALA A 71 -11.13 8.69 0.97
CA ALA A 71 -11.69 8.77 -0.38
C ALA A 71 -11.10 7.70 -1.32
N ASN A 72 -9.81 7.40 -1.20
CA ASN A 72 -9.16 6.36 -2.02
C ASN A 72 -9.77 4.97 -1.76
N ILE A 73 -9.92 4.57 -0.52
CA ILE A 73 -10.49 3.27 -0.14
C ILE A 73 -11.98 3.20 -0.48
N ASP A 74 -12.75 4.27 -0.20
CA ASP A 74 -14.17 4.34 -0.53
C ASP A 74 -14.40 4.26 -2.04
N ALA A 75 -13.63 4.97 -2.86
CA ALA A 75 -13.73 4.88 -4.32
C ALA A 75 -13.50 3.47 -4.85
N LEU A 76 -12.52 2.75 -4.31
CA LEU A 76 -12.30 1.34 -4.65
C LEU A 76 -13.46 0.46 -4.19
N LYS A 77 -14.01 0.69 -3.00
CA LYS A 77 -15.17 -0.04 -2.48
C LYS A 77 -16.41 0.17 -3.36
N GLN A 78 -16.71 1.41 -3.77
CA GLN A 78 -17.81 1.74 -4.68
C GLN A 78 -17.70 1.05 -6.04
N LEU A 79 -16.46 0.79 -6.51
CA LEU A 79 -16.19 0.05 -7.73
C LEU A 79 -16.26 -1.48 -7.56
N GLY A 80 -16.62 -1.96 -6.37
CA GLY A 80 -16.78 -3.37 -6.07
C GLY A 80 -15.45 -4.11 -5.81
N VAL A 81 -14.37 -3.39 -5.53
CA VAL A 81 -13.08 -4.01 -5.15
C VAL A 81 -13.24 -4.79 -3.85
N THR A 82 -12.75 -6.02 -3.85
CA THR A 82 -12.79 -6.94 -2.70
C THR A 82 -11.40 -7.24 -2.13
N ASP A 83 -10.37 -7.02 -2.93
CA ASP A 83 -8.99 -7.31 -2.59
C ASP A 83 -8.10 -6.15 -3.06
N ILE A 84 -7.19 -5.67 -2.21
CA ILE A 84 -6.26 -4.59 -2.55
C ILE A 84 -4.83 -5.10 -2.46
N ILE A 85 -4.05 -4.87 -3.51
CA ILE A 85 -2.59 -4.94 -3.47
C ILE A 85 -2.05 -3.51 -3.44
N SER A 86 -1.39 -3.17 -2.35
CA SER A 86 -0.73 -1.89 -2.19
C SER A 86 0.76 -2.03 -2.50
N VAL A 87 1.28 -1.20 -3.40
CA VAL A 87 2.66 -1.27 -3.87
C VAL A 87 3.38 0.02 -3.56
N SER A 88 4.53 -0.09 -2.91
CA SER A 88 5.34 1.05 -2.49
C SER A 88 6.83 0.81 -2.67
N ALA A 89 7.61 1.87 -2.83
CA ALA A 89 9.03 1.86 -2.60
C ALA A 89 9.30 2.20 -1.12
N VAL A 90 10.19 1.47 -0.44
CA VAL A 90 10.58 1.74 0.95
C VAL A 90 12.08 1.57 1.16
N GLY A 91 12.59 2.07 2.27
CA GLY A 91 13.95 1.80 2.73
C GLY A 91 14.05 0.45 3.44
N SER A 92 15.22 -0.18 3.37
CA SER A 92 15.54 -1.35 4.16
C SER A 92 16.15 -0.94 5.52
N LEU A 93 15.73 -1.63 6.57
CA LEU A 93 16.35 -1.55 7.92
C LEU A 93 17.19 -2.78 8.22
N LYS A 94 17.30 -3.73 7.31
CA LYS A 94 18.05 -4.99 7.42
C LYS A 94 19.05 -5.12 6.28
N GLU A 95 20.25 -5.59 6.58
CA GLU A 95 21.31 -5.76 5.58
C GLU A 95 20.96 -6.82 4.50
N ASN A 96 20.27 -7.87 4.90
CA ASN A 96 19.86 -8.94 3.98
C ASN A 96 18.69 -8.57 3.05
N LEU A 97 18.13 -7.38 3.19
CA LEU A 97 17.07 -6.84 2.32
C LEU A 97 17.66 -5.86 1.31
N GLU A 98 18.38 -6.39 0.36
CA GLU A 98 19.03 -5.62 -0.71
C GLU A 98 18.02 -4.90 -1.62
N PRO A 99 18.41 -3.78 -2.24
CA PRO A 99 17.58 -3.12 -3.25
C PRO A 99 17.18 -4.08 -4.38
N GLY A 100 15.92 -3.96 -4.82
CA GLY A 100 15.33 -4.85 -5.83
C GLY A 100 14.68 -6.12 -5.28
N LYS A 101 14.84 -6.41 -3.99
CA LYS A 101 14.15 -7.52 -3.32
C LYS A 101 12.74 -7.11 -2.92
N PHE A 102 11.74 -7.95 -3.20
CA PHE A 102 10.38 -7.75 -2.71
C PHE A 102 10.25 -8.20 -1.26
N VAL A 103 9.44 -7.48 -0.47
CA VAL A 103 9.04 -7.92 0.86
C VAL A 103 7.52 -7.97 0.92
N ILE A 104 6.96 -9.14 1.20
CA ILE A 104 5.53 -9.32 1.44
C ILE A 104 5.29 -9.07 2.92
N ILE A 105 4.77 -7.89 3.25
CA ILE A 105 4.60 -7.42 4.62
C ILE A 105 3.46 -8.16 5.31
N ASP A 106 3.64 -8.50 6.57
CA ASP A 106 2.59 -9.10 7.40
C ASP A 106 2.31 -8.30 8.69
N GLN A 107 3.20 -7.34 9.06
CA GLN A 107 3.03 -6.50 10.24
C GLN A 107 3.38 -5.03 9.98
N PHE A 108 2.77 -4.14 10.77
CA PHE A 108 3.02 -2.70 10.71
C PHE A 108 3.29 -2.10 12.09
N ILE A 109 4.19 -1.10 12.10
CA ILE A 109 4.32 -0.13 13.18
C ILE A 109 3.91 1.23 12.62
N ASP A 110 2.76 1.74 13.03
CA ASP A 110 2.21 3.00 12.53
C ASP A 110 2.72 4.18 13.35
N ARG A 111 3.61 4.97 12.74
CA ARG A 111 4.17 6.22 13.29
C ARG A 111 3.58 7.46 12.60
N THR A 112 2.46 7.32 11.89
CA THR A 112 1.75 8.46 11.31
C THR A 112 0.90 9.17 12.39
N PHE A 113 0.74 10.48 12.28
CA PHE A 113 0.01 11.28 13.29
C PHE A 113 -0.94 12.33 12.70
N ALA A 114 -0.74 12.77 11.45
CA ALA A 114 -1.54 13.82 10.83
C ALA A 114 -2.56 13.30 9.79
N ARG A 115 -2.88 12.00 9.82
CA ARG A 115 -3.76 11.33 8.84
C ARG A 115 -5.06 10.87 9.49
N SER A 116 -6.19 11.03 8.80
CA SER A 116 -7.46 10.41 9.22
C SER A 116 -7.36 8.89 9.10
N LYS A 117 -7.61 8.17 10.21
CA LYS A 117 -7.30 6.74 10.34
C LYS A 117 -8.55 5.84 10.42
N THR A 118 -9.75 6.41 10.37
CA THR A 118 -11.01 5.69 10.50
C THR A 118 -12.10 6.34 9.66
N PHE A 119 -13.12 5.56 9.29
CA PHE A 119 -14.38 6.03 8.75
C PHE A 119 -15.42 6.35 9.83
N PHE A 120 -15.17 5.97 11.09
CA PHE A 120 -16.12 5.99 12.21
C PHE A 120 -15.64 6.97 13.30
N ASP A 121 -15.48 8.24 12.94
CA ASP A 121 -14.99 9.31 13.83
C ASP A 121 -16.08 10.26 14.34
N GLU A 122 -17.32 10.07 13.87
CA GLU A 122 -18.50 10.83 14.29
C GLU A 122 -19.63 9.84 14.63
N GLU A 123 -20.37 10.06 15.71
CA GLU A 123 -21.56 9.32 16.16
C GLU A 123 -21.37 7.82 16.47
N ILE A 124 -20.53 7.10 15.71
CA ILE A 124 -20.28 5.67 15.87
C ILE A 124 -18.79 5.39 15.94
N VAL A 125 -18.38 4.57 16.89
CA VAL A 125 -16.99 4.09 17.02
C VAL A 125 -16.93 2.61 16.65
N ALA A 126 -16.02 2.24 15.74
CA ALA A 126 -15.76 0.86 15.38
C ALA A 126 -14.34 0.43 15.78
N HIS A 127 -14.24 -0.69 16.48
CA HIS A 127 -12.96 -1.30 16.88
C HIS A 127 -12.69 -2.53 16.03
N VAL A 128 -11.97 -2.35 14.90
CA VAL A 128 -11.59 -3.48 14.04
C VAL A 128 -10.27 -4.11 14.49
N SER A 129 -10.18 -5.43 14.42
CA SER A 129 -8.96 -6.14 14.80
C SER A 129 -7.84 -5.91 13.78
N MET A 130 -6.66 -5.49 14.25
CA MET A 130 -5.44 -5.27 13.46
C MET A 130 -4.30 -6.22 13.87
N ALA A 131 -4.56 -7.28 14.66
CA ALA A 131 -3.54 -8.26 15.04
C ALA A 131 -2.92 -8.96 13.82
N LYS A 132 -3.72 -9.19 12.78
CA LYS A 132 -3.28 -9.65 11.45
C LYS A 132 -3.74 -8.64 10.41
N PRO A 133 -2.95 -7.60 10.14
CA PRO A 133 -3.39 -6.47 9.31
C PRO A 133 -3.52 -6.80 7.83
N THR A 134 -2.84 -7.84 7.37
CA THR A 134 -2.80 -8.28 5.98
C THR A 134 -3.56 -9.59 5.77
N SER A 135 -3.83 -9.94 4.51
CA SER A 135 -4.53 -11.17 4.12
C SER A 135 -3.55 -12.29 3.79
N PRO A 136 -3.43 -13.35 4.61
CA PRO A 136 -2.49 -14.46 4.32
C PRO A 136 -2.76 -15.13 2.96
N GLY A 137 -4.03 -15.21 2.54
CA GLY A 137 -4.39 -15.80 1.25
C GLY A 137 -3.90 -14.96 0.06
N LEU A 138 -3.98 -13.63 0.16
CA LEU A 138 -3.49 -12.73 -0.88
C LEU A 138 -1.95 -12.69 -0.88
N ALA A 139 -1.32 -12.74 0.31
CA ALA A 139 0.13 -12.88 0.48
C ALA A 139 0.65 -14.13 -0.23
N GLY A 140 -0.01 -15.28 -0.04
CA GLY A 140 0.34 -16.53 -0.72
C GLY A 140 0.20 -16.46 -2.25
N CYS A 141 -0.80 -15.73 -2.76
CA CYS A 141 -0.91 -15.48 -4.20
C CYS A 141 0.27 -14.65 -4.72
N CYS A 142 0.66 -13.58 -3.99
CA CYS A 142 1.82 -12.75 -4.33
C CYS A 142 3.11 -13.57 -4.30
N GLU A 143 3.31 -14.37 -3.26
CA GLU A 143 4.47 -15.26 -3.13
C GLU A 143 4.57 -16.24 -4.32
N SER A 144 3.47 -16.89 -4.66
CA SER A 144 3.41 -17.83 -5.77
C SER A 144 3.76 -17.16 -7.11
N ALA A 145 3.31 -15.92 -7.31
CA ALA A 145 3.64 -15.14 -8.50
C ALA A 145 5.13 -14.78 -8.55
N LEU A 146 5.73 -14.37 -7.43
CA LEU A 146 7.16 -14.04 -7.34
C LEU A 146 8.04 -15.26 -7.59
N LYS A 147 7.69 -16.42 -7.02
CA LYS A 147 8.35 -17.70 -7.28
C LYS A 147 8.31 -18.05 -8.77
N LYS A 148 7.13 -17.98 -9.39
CA LYS A 148 6.94 -18.31 -10.81
C LYS A 148 7.77 -17.40 -11.73
N LEU A 149 7.96 -16.13 -11.34
CA LEU A 149 8.74 -15.16 -12.09
C LEU A 149 10.23 -15.17 -11.71
N ASN A 150 10.66 -16.06 -10.82
CA ASN A 150 12.02 -16.12 -10.29
C ASN A 150 12.52 -14.77 -9.75
N ILE A 151 11.65 -14.02 -9.06
CA ILE A 151 11.96 -12.72 -8.47
C ILE A 151 12.34 -12.92 -7.00
N LYS A 152 13.44 -12.31 -6.57
CA LYS A 152 13.88 -12.36 -5.15
C LYS A 152 12.85 -11.70 -4.24
N TYR A 153 12.46 -12.38 -3.17
CA TYR A 153 11.51 -11.85 -2.19
C TYR A 153 11.81 -12.35 -0.77
N GLN A 154 11.21 -11.69 0.21
CA GLN A 154 11.06 -12.16 1.58
C GLN A 154 9.58 -12.27 1.90
N GLN A 155 9.18 -13.40 2.49
CA GLN A 155 7.85 -13.62 3.04
C GLN A 155 7.83 -13.17 4.50
N GLY A 156 6.86 -12.32 4.85
CA GLY A 156 6.76 -11.69 6.15
C GLY A 156 7.72 -10.51 6.33
N GLY A 157 7.38 -9.64 7.25
CA GLY A 157 8.19 -8.51 7.64
C GLY A 157 7.39 -7.38 8.26
N THR A 158 8.04 -6.66 9.18
CA THR A 158 7.45 -5.51 9.87
C THR A 158 7.80 -4.21 9.15
N TYR A 159 6.77 -3.47 8.76
CA TYR A 159 6.91 -2.19 8.08
C TYR A 159 6.64 -1.03 9.05
N VAL A 160 7.64 -0.19 9.32
CA VAL A 160 7.45 1.09 10.00
C VAL A 160 6.95 2.12 9.01
N VAL A 161 5.75 2.63 9.24
CA VAL A 161 5.17 3.70 8.44
C VAL A 161 5.33 5.03 9.17
N MET A 162 6.22 5.87 8.68
CA MET A 162 6.44 7.22 9.19
C MET A 162 5.56 8.25 8.47
N GLU A 163 5.38 9.42 9.06
CA GLU A 163 4.55 10.48 8.49
C GLU A 163 5.10 11.01 7.16
N GLY A 164 6.37 11.38 7.13
CA GLY A 164 6.96 12.11 6.01
C GLY A 164 6.54 13.59 5.98
N PRO A 165 6.82 14.35 4.91
CA PRO A 165 7.52 13.92 3.69
C PRO A 165 9.04 13.78 3.86
N GLN A 166 9.63 14.22 5.00
CA GLN A 166 11.04 14.04 5.29
C GLN A 166 11.35 12.57 5.62
N PHE A 167 12.57 12.16 5.34
CA PHE A 167 13.06 10.85 5.78
C PHE A 167 13.41 10.89 7.27
N SER A 168 13.47 9.71 7.90
CA SER A 168 13.88 9.57 9.29
C SER A 168 15.32 10.04 9.51
N THR A 169 15.58 10.61 10.67
CA THR A 169 16.94 10.87 11.16
C THR A 169 17.68 9.56 11.39
N LEU A 170 19.01 9.62 11.55
CA LEU A 170 19.81 8.44 11.91
C LEU A 170 19.36 7.86 13.27
N ALA A 171 19.06 8.71 14.24
CA ALA A 171 18.58 8.29 15.56
C ALA A 171 17.24 7.54 15.47
N GLU A 172 16.27 8.05 14.70
CA GLU A 172 15.00 7.37 14.43
C GLU A 172 15.21 6.04 13.72
N SER A 173 16.10 6.01 12.71
CA SER A 173 16.40 4.78 11.99
C SER A 173 17.02 3.71 12.91
N ASN A 174 17.90 4.11 13.83
CA ASN A 174 18.49 3.21 14.83
C ASN A 174 17.41 2.71 15.82
N LEU A 175 16.50 3.58 16.23
CA LEU A 175 15.35 3.19 17.06
C LEU A 175 14.48 2.16 16.36
N TYR A 176 14.14 2.37 15.08
CA TYR A 176 13.31 1.42 14.32
C TYR A 176 14.02 0.08 14.09
N ARG A 177 15.35 0.07 13.94
CA ARG A 177 16.14 -1.18 13.92
C ARG A 177 16.06 -1.91 15.25
N SER A 178 16.13 -1.19 16.39
CA SER A 178 15.99 -1.79 17.73
C SER A 178 14.62 -2.41 17.97
N TRP A 179 13.58 -1.95 17.27
CA TRP A 179 12.26 -2.55 17.26
C TRP A 179 12.15 -3.77 16.34
N ASN A 180 13.25 -4.19 15.76
CA ASN A 180 13.34 -5.29 14.79
C ASN A 180 12.48 -5.09 13.54
N ALA A 181 12.26 -3.84 13.13
CA ALA A 181 11.57 -3.53 11.89
C ALA A 181 12.43 -3.91 10.67
N ASP A 182 11.77 -4.38 9.61
CA ASP A 182 12.44 -4.83 8.39
C ASP A 182 12.56 -3.71 7.36
N VAL A 183 11.50 -2.94 7.21
CA VAL A 183 11.43 -1.89 6.19
C VAL A 183 10.73 -0.64 6.72
N ILE A 184 11.01 0.50 6.06
CA ILE A 184 10.48 1.81 6.43
C ILE A 184 9.99 2.58 5.21
N GLY A 185 8.90 3.29 5.34
CA GLY A 185 8.36 4.18 4.30
C GLY A 185 7.23 5.05 4.82
N MET A 186 6.44 5.63 3.90
CA MET A 186 5.45 6.65 4.22
C MET A 186 4.02 6.27 3.79
N THR A 187 3.80 5.03 3.37
CA THR A 187 2.55 4.56 2.77
C THR A 187 1.97 3.38 3.52
N ASN A 188 0.78 2.90 3.13
CA ASN A 188 0.05 1.76 3.70
C ASN A 188 -0.62 2.00 5.06
N MET A 189 -0.21 2.98 5.82
CA MET A 189 -0.99 3.48 6.94
C MET A 189 -1.46 4.91 6.64
N PRO A 190 -2.77 5.15 6.74
CA PRO A 190 -3.83 4.29 7.28
C PRO A 190 -4.53 3.36 6.26
N GLU A 191 -4.03 3.17 5.03
CA GLU A 191 -4.69 2.34 3.99
C GLU A 191 -5.16 0.97 4.53
N ALA A 192 -4.29 0.25 5.25
CA ALA A 192 -4.63 -1.07 5.78
C ALA A 192 -5.75 -1.02 6.85
N LYS A 193 -5.75 0.01 7.70
CA LYS A 193 -6.81 0.23 8.70
C LYS A 193 -8.16 0.49 8.02
N LEU A 194 -8.17 1.43 7.08
CA LEU A 194 -9.37 1.81 6.32
C LEU A 194 -9.89 0.66 5.44
N ALA A 195 -9.00 -0.09 4.80
CA ALA A 195 -9.39 -1.28 4.04
C ALA A 195 -10.05 -2.33 4.94
N ARG A 196 -9.54 -2.51 6.18
CA ARG A 196 -10.14 -3.41 7.18
C ARG A 196 -11.52 -2.95 7.58
N GLU A 197 -11.72 -1.67 7.89
CA GLU A 197 -13.03 -1.09 8.22
C GLU A 197 -14.01 -1.20 7.05
N ALA A 198 -13.53 -1.04 5.82
CA ALA A 198 -14.31 -1.20 4.61
C ALA A 198 -14.55 -2.68 4.21
N GLU A 199 -14.14 -3.65 5.02
CA GLU A 199 -14.23 -5.09 4.73
C GLU A 199 -13.56 -5.48 3.39
N ILE A 200 -12.47 -4.81 3.02
CA ILE A 200 -11.63 -5.13 1.87
C ILE A 200 -10.39 -5.85 2.37
N ARG A 201 -10.03 -6.98 1.75
CA ARG A 201 -8.77 -7.66 2.05
C ARG A 201 -7.61 -6.88 1.45
N SER A 202 -6.62 -6.57 2.25
CA SER A 202 -5.44 -5.84 1.81
C SER A 202 -4.16 -6.66 1.97
N GLU A 203 -3.25 -6.46 1.04
CA GLU A 203 -1.89 -7.00 1.05
C GLU A 203 -0.93 -5.94 0.55
N GLU A 204 0.27 -5.87 1.10
CA GLU A 204 1.32 -5.06 0.55
C GLU A 204 2.33 -5.89 -0.24
N ARG A 205 2.72 -5.36 -1.38
CA ARG A 205 3.79 -5.86 -2.22
C ARG A 205 4.76 -4.72 -2.55
N ARG A 206 6.06 -5.00 -2.53
CA ARG A 206 7.09 -3.98 -2.70
C ARG A 206 8.06 -4.23 -3.83
N VAL A 207 8.44 -3.12 -4.46
CA VAL A 207 9.61 -3.01 -5.33
C VAL A 207 10.53 -1.94 -4.76
N GLY A 208 11.73 -2.29 -4.33
CA GLY A 208 12.76 -1.32 -3.97
C GLY A 208 13.56 -0.93 -5.21
N LYS A 209 13.48 0.33 -5.61
CA LYS A 209 14.47 0.97 -6.48
C LYS A 209 14.67 2.40 -5.99
N GLU A 210 15.92 2.80 -5.78
CA GLU A 210 16.35 4.18 -5.62
C GLU A 210 16.31 4.87 -4.23
N CYS A 211 16.48 4.15 -3.12
CA CYS A 211 16.85 4.80 -1.85
C CYS A 211 18.21 4.31 -1.33
N ARG A 212 19.18 4.16 -2.22
CA ARG A 212 20.49 3.63 -1.82
C ARG A 212 21.29 4.54 -0.90
N SER A 213 21.11 5.87 -0.94
CA SER A 213 22.02 6.79 -0.29
C SER A 213 21.61 7.26 1.11
N ARG A 214 20.32 7.16 1.48
CA ARG A 214 19.81 7.75 2.73
C ARG A 214 19.34 6.76 3.79
N TRP A 215 19.19 5.48 3.44
CA TRP A 215 18.77 4.43 4.35
C TRP A 215 19.86 3.41 4.64
N SER A 216 21.06 3.59 4.06
CA SER A 216 22.19 2.72 4.31
C SER A 216 22.64 2.78 5.79
N PRO A 217 22.97 1.64 6.41
CA PRO A 217 23.51 1.63 7.76
C PRO A 217 24.87 2.32 7.90
N TYR A 218 25.49 2.73 6.79
CA TYR A 218 26.86 3.29 6.71
C TYR A 218 26.92 4.79 6.37
N HIS A 219 25.86 5.54 6.66
CA HIS A 219 25.90 7.02 6.59
C HIS A 219 25.71 7.62 7.96
#